data_4470a7e4be2630a40cd04f3bf968baac
#
_entry.id   4470a7e4be2630a40cd04f3bf968baac
#
_cell.length_a   1.000
_cell.length_b   1.000
_cell.length_c   1.000
_cell.angle_alpha   90.00
_cell.angle_beta   90.00
_cell.angle_gamma   90.00
#
_symmetry.space_group_name_H-M   'P 1'
#
loop_
_entity.id
_entity.type
_entity.pdbx_description
1 polymer ?
#
loop_
_entity_poly.entity_id
_entity_poly.type
_entity_poly.pdbx_seq_one_letter_code
_entity_poly.pdbx_strand_id
1 'polypeptide(L)'
;ADMAHEVKEYIQEGLVNIIGGCCGTTDAYIAEYQTLIAGAKPHVPAPKPDCMWLSGLELLEVKPEINFVNIGERCNVAGSRKFLRLVNEKKYDEALSIARQQVEDGALVIDVNMDDGLLDARTEMTTFLNLIMSEPEIARVPVMIDSSKWEVIEAGLKCLQGKSIVNSISLKEGEEVFLEHARIIKQYGCLLYTSPSPRD
;
A
#
# COMPACT_ATOMS: atom_id res chain seq x y z
N ALA A 1 -3.35 -2.72 -38.65
CA ALA A 1 -4.73 -3.20 -38.90
C ALA A 1 -5.20 -4.14 -37.78
N ASP A 2 -4.48 -5.23 -37.45
CA ASP A 2 -4.97 -6.24 -36.51
C ASP A 2 -5.07 -5.72 -35.07
N MET A 3 -4.03 -5.05 -34.58
CA MET A 3 -4.00 -4.45 -33.25
C MET A 3 -5.12 -3.41 -33.04
N ALA A 4 -5.39 -2.58 -34.05
CA ALA A 4 -6.48 -1.61 -33.98
C ALA A 4 -7.85 -2.29 -33.97
N HIS A 5 -7.98 -3.46 -34.61
CA HIS A 5 -9.21 -4.24 -34.61
C HIS A 5 -9.51 -4.80 -33.20
N GLU A 6 -8.52 -5.39 -32.55
CA GLU A 6 -8.65 -5.91 -31.19
C GLU A 6 -8.99 -4.80 -30.17
N VAL A 7 -8.27 -3.68 -30.24
CA VAL A 7 -8.51 -2.54 -29.34
C VAL A 7 -9.90 -1.92 -29.56
N LYS A 8 -10.44 -1.97 -30.79
CA LYS A 8 -11.78 -1.48 -31.09
C LYS A 8 -12.86 -2.23 -30.29
N GLU A 9 -12.72 -3.54 -30.15
CA GLU A 9 -13.66 -4.36 -29.39
C GLU A 9 -13.69 -3.93 -27.92
N TYR A 10 -12.54 -3.74 -27.27
CA TYR A 10 -12.46 -3.27 -25.90
C TYR A 10 -13.08 -1.89 -25.68
N ILE A 11 -12.94 -1.00 -26.67
CA ILE A 11 -13.57 0.33 -26.62
C ILE A 11 -15.09 0.23 -26.77
N GLN A 12 -15.57 -0.61 -27.69
CA GLN A 12 -17.00 -0.79 -27.95
C GLN A 12 -17.73 -1.43 -26.77
N GLU A 13 -17.07 -2.37 -26.09
CA GLU A 13 -17.60 -3.01 -24.88
C GLU A 13 -17.46 -2.11 -23.63
N GLY A 14 -16.81 -0.96 -23.73
CA GLY A 14 -16.63 -0.02 -22.61
C GLY A 14 -15.70 -0.54 -21.52
N LEU A 15 -14.70 -1.34 -21.85
CA LEU A 15 -13.80 -1.97 -20.89
C LEU A 15 -12.60 -1.11 -20.51
N VAL A 16 -12.25 -0.11 -21.33
CA VAL A 16 -10.99 0.64 -21.19
C VAL A 16 -11.21 2.15 -21.25
N ASN A 17 -10.37 2.89 -20.51
CA ASN A 17 -10.26 4.34 -20.54
C ASN A 17 -8.91 4.82 -21.06
N ILE A 18 -7.92 3.95 -21.05
CA ILE A 18 -6.55 4.27 -21.48
C ILE A 18 -6.12 3.14 -22.40
N ILE A 19 -5.64 3.51 -23.57
CA ILE A 19 -5.07 2.60 -24.56
C ILE A 19 -3.71 3.10 -24.99
N GLY A 20 -2.84 2.19 -25.37
CA GLY A 20 -1.48 2.50 -25.77
C GLY A 20 -0.85 1.33 -26.51
N GLY A 21 0.45 1.28 -26.50
CA GLY A 21 1.24 0.23 -27.12
C GLY A 21 2.30 -0.33 -26.18
N CYS A 22 3.05 -1.29 -26.70
CA CYS A 22 4.17 -1.94 -26.03
C CYS A 22 5.34 -2.04 -27.01
N CYS A 23 6.27 -2.94 -26.76
CA CYS A 23 7.46 -3.16 -27.58
C CYS A 23 7.12 -3.31 -29.07
N GLY A 24 7.76 -2.52 -29.92
CA GLY A 24 7.52 -2.53 -31.38
C GLY A 24 6.33 -1.69 -31.85
N THR A 25 5.55 -1.06 -30.93
CA THR A 25 4.51 -0.12 -31.31
C THR A 25 5.14 1.20 -31.77
N THR A 26 4.77 1.65 -32.97
CA THR A 26 5.21 2.92 -33.55
C THR A 26 4.09 3.97 -33.46
N ASP A 27 4.45 5.21 -33.79
CA ASP A 27 3.51 6.32 -33.92
C ASP A 27 2.36 6.05 -34.91
N ALA A 28 2.63 5.28 -35.98
CA ALA A 28 1.63 4.88 -36.95
C ALA A 28 0.52 3.99 -36.33
N TYR A 29 0.87 3.11 -35.41
CA TYR A 29 -0.14 2.31 -34.68
C TYR A 29 -0.98 3.20 -33.74
N ILE A 30 -0.34 4.14 -33.05
CA ILE A 30 -1.04 5.06 -32.15
C ILE A 30 -1.94 6.00 -32.93
N ALA A 31 -1.53 6.46 -34.12
CA ALA A 31 -2.34 7.30 -34.98
C ALA A 31 -3.68 6.64 -35.38
N GLU A 32 -3.70 5.32 -35.60
CA GLU A 32 -4.95 4.59 -35.89
C GLU A 32 -5.95 4.65 -34.73
N TYR A 33 -5.47 4.73 -33.47
CA TYR A 33 -6.36 4.85 -32.32
C TYR A 33 -7.15 6.13 -32.29
N GLN A 34 -6.64 7.23 -32.84
CA GLN A 34 -7.38 8.50 -32.91
C GLN A 34 -8.74 8.36 -33.62
N THR A 35 -8.77 7.52 -34.65
CA THR A 35 -10.03 7.22 -35.37
C THR A 35 -10.95 6.34 -34.52
N LEU A 36 -10.39 5.41 -33.77
CA LEU A 36 -11.17 4.50 -32.93
C LEU A 36 -11.81 5.17 -31.72
N ILE A 37 -11.09 6.14 -31.11
CA ILE A 37 -11.59 6.87 -29.93
C ILE A 37 -12.53 8.01 -30.29
N ALA A 38 -12.61 8.37 -31.57
CA ALA A 38 -13.51 9.43 -32.01
C ALA A 38 -14.98 9.07 -31.72
N GLY A 39 -15.59 9.78 -30.77
CA GLY A 39 -16.96 9.53 -30.32
C GLY A 39 -17.12 8.35 -29.34
N ALA A 40 -16.04 7.72 -28.92
CA ALA A 40 -16.09 6.69 -27.90
C ALA A 40 -16.53 7.27 -26.55
N LYS A 41 -17.34 6.52 -25.80
CA LYS A 41 -17.73 6.88 -24.44
C LYS A 41 -16.70 6.30 -23.46
N PRO A 42 -16.28 7.07 -22.42
CA PRO A 42 -15.44 6.55 -21.38
C PRO A 42 -16.12 5.38 -20.66
N HIS A 43 -15.32 4.41 -20.22
CA HIS A 43 -15.78 3.39 -19.27
C HIS A 43 -16.23 4.07 -17.98
N VAL A 44 -17.39 3.70 -17.49
CA VAL A 44 -17.90 4.17 -16.20
C VAL A 44 -17.61 3.07 -15.16
N PRO A 45 -16.71 3.30 -14.21
CA PRO A 45 -16.41 2.32 -13.17
C PRO A 45 -17.68 1.93 -12.39
N ALA A 46 -17.75 0.67 -11.98
CA ALA A 46 -18.82 0.22 -11.09
C ALA A 46 -18.84 1.03 -9.79
N PRO A 47 -20.00 1.27 -9.18
CA PRO A 47 -20.08 1.91 -7.87
C PRO A 47 -19.22 1.14 -6.86
N LYS A 48 -18.46 1.89 -6.05
CA LYS A 48 -17.68 1.29 -4.98
C LYS A 48 -18.63 0.60 -3.99
N PRO A 49 -18.39 -0.67 -3.61
CA PRO A 49 -19.15 -1.32 -2.55
C PRO A 49 -19.05 -0.55 -1.22
N ASP A 50 -20.08 -0.63 -0.40
CA ASP A 50 -20.07 -0.03 0.94
C ASP A 50 -19.31 -0.92 1.92
N CYS A 51 -18.02 -1.06 1.66
CA CYS A 51 -17.07 -1.77 2.52
C CYS A 51 -15.69 -1.11 2.46
N MET A 52 -14.89 -1.34 3.49
CA MET A 52 -13.51 -0.88 3.51
C MET A 52 -12.65 -1.82 2.67
N TRP A 53 -11.89 -1.26 1.77
CA TRP A 53 -10.87 -1.97 1.00
C TRP A 53 -9.48 -1.60 1.50
N LEU A 54 -8.65 -2.60 1.70
CA LEU A 54 -7.22 -2.50 1.88
C LEU A 54 -6.54 -3.38 0.84
N SER A 55 -5.30 -3.14 0.51
CA SER A 55 -4.57 -3.99 -0.42
C SER A 55 -3.06 -3.92 -0.23
N GLY A 56 -2.43 -5.08 -0.36
CA GLY A 56 -1.08 -5.22 -0.87
C GLY A 56 -1.16 -5.50 -2.37
N LEU A 57 -0.55 -6.59 -2.84
CA LEU A 57 -0.78 -7.11 -4.20
C LEU A 57 -2.17 -7.76 -4.35
N GLU A 58 -2.76 -8.20 -3.24
CA GLU A 58 -4.11 -8.76 -3.19
C GLU A 58 -5.07 -7.80 -2.48
N LEU A 59 -6.35 -7.87 -2.86
CA LEU A 59 -7.40 -7.09 -2.23
C LEU A 59 -7.85 -7.73 -0.91
N LEU A 60 -7.91 -6.95 0.14
CA LEU A 60 -8.58 -7.27 1.40
C LEU A 60 -9.86 -6.46 1.50
N GLU A 61 -11.01 -7.11 1.36
CA GLU A 61 -12.32 -6.51 1.62
C GLU A 61 -12.70 -6.70 3.09
N VAL A 62 -12.75 -5.61 3.85
CA VAL A 62 -13.21 -5.65 5.24
C VAL A 62 -14.73 -5.60 5.28
N LYS A 63 -15.34 -6.73 5.48
CA LYS A 63 -16.79 -6.93 5.46
C LYS A 63 -17.23 -7.85 6.61
N PRO A 64 -18.54 -7.85 6.98
CA PRO A 64 -19.03 -8.60 8.15
C PRO A 64 -18.66 -10.09 8.16
N GLU A 65 -18.53 -10.71 6.99
CA GLU A 65 -18.20 -12.14 6.85
C GLU A 65 -16.78 -12.50 7.27
N ILE A 66 -15.86 -11.50 7.31
CA ILE A 66 -14.48 -11.70 7.79
C ILE A 66 -14.45 -11.77 9.33
N ASN A 67 -15.44 -11.21 10.01
CA ASN A 67 -15.56 -11.09 11.46
C ASN A 67 -14.43 -10.28 12.11
N PHE A 68 -13.17 -10.71 11.96
CA PHE A 68 -12.01 -10.15 12.64
C PHE A 68 -10.85 -9.99 11.68
N VAL A 69 -10.25 -8.80 11.61
CA VAL A 69 -9.04 -8.53 10.84
C VAL A 69 -7.83 -8.73 11.75
N ASN A 70 -7.09 -9.80 11.52
CA ASN A 70 -5.90 -10.11 12.29
C ASN A 70 -4.70 -9.33 11.76
N ILE A 71 -4.06 -8.53 12.62
CA ILE A 71 -2.86 -7.76 12.33
C ILE A 71 -1.66 -8.43 12.99
N GLY A 72 -0.66 -8.77 12.19
CA GLY A 72 0.57 -9.38 12.69
C GLY A 72 1.56 -8.31 13.17
N GLU A 73 1.91 -8.31 14.47
CA GLU A 73 2.75 -7.30 15.13
C GLU A 73 4.17 -7.80 15.45
N ARG A 74 4.68 -8.83 14.78
CA ARG A 74 6.03 -9.35 15.08
C ARG A 74 7.15 -8.62 14.35
N CYS A 75 6.82 -7.76 13.38
CA CYS A 75 7.74 -6.84 12.72
C CYS A 75 7.78 -5.46 13.39
N ASN A 76 7.52 -5.41 14.68
CA ASN A 76 7.53 -4.23 15.52
C ASN A 76 8.71 -4.31 16.51
N VAL A 77 9.67 -3.37 16.40
CA VAL A 77 10.88 -3.36 17.24
C VAL A 77 10.58 -3.12 18.70
N ALA A 78 9.51 -2.39 19.04
CA ALA A 78 9.08 -2.17 20.42
C ALA A 78 8.42 -3.42 21.02
N GLY A 79 7.71 -4.21 20.20
CA GLY A 79 6.97 -5.39 20.63
C GLY A 79 7.74 -6.71 20.52
N SER A 80 8.84 -6.77 19.75
CA SER A 80 9.58 -8.00 19.45
C SER A 80 11.08 -7.82 19.62
N ARG A 81 11.62 -8.32 20.75
CA ARG A 81 13.07 -8.31 21.00
C ARG A 81 13.86 -9.08 19.93
N LYS A 82 13.29 -10.16 19.39
CA LYS A 82 13.93 -10.93 18.31
C LYS A 82 14.05 -10.08 17.06
N PHE A 83 12.98 -9.42 16.66
CA PHE A 83 12.96 -8.57 15.48
C PHE A 83 13.92 -7.37 15.63
N LEU A 84 13.88 -6.67 16.77
CA LEU A 84 14.81 -5.57 17.08
C LEU A 84 16.28 -6.03 16.94
N ARG A 85 16.65 -7.19 17.50
CA ARG A 85 18.00 -7.72 17.37
C ARG A 85 18.38 -7.98 15.91
N LEU A 86 17.49 -8.58 15.12
CA LEU A 86 17.76 -8.88 13.72
C LEU A 86 17.96 -7.59 12.88
N VAL A 87 17.17 -6.57 13.13
CA VAL A 87 17.30 -5.26 12.46
C VAL A 87 18.64 -4.60 12.86
N ASN A 88 19.00 -4.60 14.15
CA ASN A 88 20.29 -4.08 14.62
C ASN A 88 21.49 -4.81 14.01
N GLU A 89 21.40 -6.13 13.88
CA GLU A 89 22.43 -6.98 13.27
C GLU A 89 22.41 -6.97 11.73
N LYS A 90 21.45 -6.24 11.10
CA LYS A 90 21.22 -6.19 9.64
C LYS A 90 20.94 -7.56 9.02
N LYS A 91 20.34 -8.45 9.79
CA LYS A 91 19.91 -9.80 9.36
C LYS A 91 18.52 -9.76 8.76
N TYR A 92 18.40 -9.05 7.64
CA TYR A 92 17.08 -8.79 7.04
C TYR A 92 16.41 -10.05 6.50
N ASP A 93 17.15 -11.03 6.01
CA ASP A 93 16.57 -12.30 5.54
C ASP A 93 15.85 -13.05 6.67
N GLU A 94 16.47 -13.08 7.88
CA GLU A 94 15.83 -13.63 9.05
C GLU A 94 14.65 -12.78 9.54
N ALA A 95 14.73 -11.46 9.41
CA ALA A 95 13.62 -10.54 9.71
C ALA A 95 12.45 -10.73 8.75
N LEU A 96 12.70 -10.91 7.45
CA LEU A 96 11.67 -11.23 6.45
C LEU A 96 11.00 -12.58 6.73
N SER A 97 11.74 -13.56 7.23
CA SER A 97 11.13 -14.85 7.63
C SER A 97 10.06 -14.69 8.72
N ILE A 98 10.22 -13.68 9.60
CA ILE A 98 9.20 -13.34 10.62
C ILE A 98 7.94 -12.76 9.96
N ALA A 99 8.11 -11.88 8.97
CA ALA A 99 6.97 -11.33 8.23
C ALA A 99 6.23 -12.43 7.45
N ARG A 100 6.97 -13.29 6.75
CA ARG A 100 6.42 -14.42 6.00
C ARG A 100 5.62 -15.36 6.90
N GLN A 101 6.18 -15.73 8.05
CA GLN A 101 5.52 -16.62 9.01
C GLN A 101 4.18 -16.04 9.49
N GLN A 102 4.09 -14.73 9.73
CA GLN A 102 2.84 -14.10 10.15
C GLN A 102 1.77 -14.20 9.06
N VAL A 103 2.14 -14.04 7.78
CA VAL A 103 1.22 -14.18 6.66
C VAL A 103 0.76 -15.64 6.51
N GLU A 104 1.67 -16.58 6.64
CA GLU A 104 1.37 -18.03 6.61
C GLU A 104 0.45 -18.45 7.78
N ASP A 105 0.63 -17.85 8.94
CA ASP A 105 -0.21 -18.08 10.13
C ASP A 105 -1.58 -17.34 10.05
N GLY A 106 -1.86 -16.64 8.95
CA GLY A 106 -3.17 -16.05 8.67
C GLY A 106 -3.31 -14.58 9.06
N ALA A 107 -2.20 -13.84 9.23
CA ALA A 107 -2.28 -12.39 9.34
C ALA A 107 -2.81 -11.79 8.05
N LEU A 108 -3.83 -10.94 8.16
CA LEU A 108 -4.45 -10.22 7.05
C LEU A 108 -3.79 -8.86 6.78
N VAL A 109 -3.02 -8.38 7.74
CA VAL A 109 -2.23 -7.14 7.69
C VAL A 109 -0.92 -7.39 8.43
N ILE A 110 0.18 -6.81 7.98
CA ILE A 110 1.47 -6.81 8.71
C ILE A 110 1.73 -5.40 9.24
N ASP A 111 1.92 -5.30 10.55
CA ASP A 111 2.39 -4.08 11.21
C ASP A 111 3.91 -4.02 11.19
N VAL A 112 4.45 -2.88 10.77
CA VAL A 112 5.90 -2.61 10.74
C VAL A 112 6.20 -1.35 11.54
N ASN A 113 7.00 -1.51 12.60
CA ASN A 113 7.47 -0.41 13.45
C ASN A 113 8.99 -0.49 13.63
N MET A 114 9.67 0.64 13.42
CA MET A 114 11.12 0.81 13.55
C MET A 114 11.48 1.86 14.61
N ASP A 115 10.54 2.26 15.46
CA ASP A 115 10.74 3.29 16.48
C ASP A 115 11.53 2.75 17.67
N ASP A 116 12.85 2.83 17.55
CA ASP A 116 13.80 2.54 18.64
C ASP A 116 14.85 3.66 18.73
N GLY A 117 15.27 3.97 19.96
CA GLY A 117 16.20 5.08 20.20
C GLY A 117 17.62 4.89 19.64
N LEU A 118 17.98 3.66 19.28
CA LEU A 118 19.30 3.30 18.75
C LEU A 118 19.28 3.06 17.23
N LEU A 119 18.09 3.05 16.62
CA LEU A 119 17.92 2.85 15.17
C LEU A 119 17.74 4.18 14.44
N ASP A 120 18.28 4.26 13.24
CA ASP A 120 17.80 5.21 12.24
C ASP A 120 16.46 4.67 11.66
N ALA A 121 15.37 4.96 12.37
CA ALA A 121 14.05 4.44 12.06
C ALA A 121 13.60 4.72 10.62
N ARG A 122 13.96 5.87 10.04
CA ARG A 122 13.61 6.22 8.66
C ARG A 122 14.34 5.32 7.66
N THR A 123 15.63 5.13 7.85
CA THR A 123 16.44 4.24 6.98
C THR A 123 16.01 2.80 7.12
N GLU A 124 15.77 2.31 8.34
CA GLU A 124 15.34 0.94 8.59
C GLU A 124 13.94 0.65 8.03
N MET A 125 13.00 1.57 8.22
CA MET A 125 11.65 1.46 7.64
C MET A 125 11.73 1.35 6.11
N THR A 126 12.48 2.25 5.46
CA THR A 126 12.66 2.24 4.00
C THR A 126 13.29 0.94 3.52
N THR A 127 14.37 0.50 4.19
CA THR A 127 15.08 -0.73 3.82
C THR A 127 14.18 -1.96 3.94
N PHE A 128 13.52 -2.12 5.08
CA PHE A 128 12.72 -3.30 5.35
C PHE A 128 11.45 -3.36 4.47
N LEU A 129 10.79 -2.22 4.25
CA LEU A 129 9.62 -2.17 3.37
C LEU A 129 9.96 -2.46 1.91
N ASN A 130 11.09 -1.98 1.41
CA ASN A 130 11.56 -2.31 0.06
C ASN A 130 11.84 -3.82 -0.08
N LEU A 131 12.39 -4.45 0.96
CA LEU A 131 12.59 -5.89 0.98
C LEU A 131 11.25 -6.66 1.02
N ILE A 132 10.28 -6.23 1.84
CA ILE A 132 8.93 -6.80 1.84
C ILE A 132 8.30 -6.71 0.44
N MET A 133 8.43 -5.57 -0.23
CA MET A 133 7.85 -5.36 -1.57
C MET A 133 8.51 -6.23 -2.66
N SER A 134 9.72 -6.73 -2.43
CA SER A 134 10.37 -7.70 -3.33
C SER A 134 9.93 -9.16 -3.09
N GLU A 135 9.18 -9.43 -2.04
CA GLU A 135 8.69 -10.76 -1.64
C GLU A 135 7.17 -10.88 -1.84
N PRO A 136 6.69 -11.39 -2.98
CA PRO A 136 5.25 -11.45 -3.27
C PRO A 136 4.43 -12.20 -2.22
N GLU A 137 5.00 -13.20 -1.57
CA GLU A 137 4.35 -13.98 -0.51
C GLU A 137 4.02 -13.11 0.72
N ILE A 138 4.82 -12.08 0.99
CA ILE A 138 4.59 -11.13 2.08
C ILE A 138 3.79 -9.93 1.56
N ALA A 139 4.20 -9.37 0.42
CA ALA A 139 3.61 -8.17 -0.16
C ALA A 139 2.15 -8.34 -0.60
N ARG A 140 1.62 -9.57 -0.66
CA ARG A 140 0.22 -9.82 -1.01
C ARG A 140 -0.76 -9.22 -0.01
N VAL A 141 -0.40 -9.10 1.26
CA VAL A 141 -1.24 -8.46 2.29
C VAL A 141 -0.91 -6.98 2.44
N PRO A 142 -1.87 -6.13 2.85
CA PRO A 142 -1.60 -4.74 3.16
C PRO A 142 -0.66 -4.60 4.36
N VAL A 143 0.17 -3.56 4.32
CA VAL A 143 1.09 -3.21 5.41
C VAL A 143 0.53 -2.04 6.20
N MET A 144 0.67 -2.11 7.54
CA MET A 144 0.48 -0.98 8.43
C MET A 144 1.85 -0.37 8.75
N ILE A 145 2.04 0.91 8.43
CA ILE A 145 3.19 1.68 8.86
C ILE A 145 2.88 2.24 10.23
N ASP A 146 3.60 1.75 11.23
CA ASP A 146 3.46 2.19 12.62
C ASP A 146 4.69 3.01 13.03
N SER A 147 4.49 4.27 13.28
CA SER A 147 5.50 5.17 13.83
C SER A 147 4.87 6.39 14.49
N SER A 148 5.55 6.90 15.51
CA SER A 148 5.24 8.18 16.15
C SER A 148 5.87 9.39 15.41
N LYS A 149 6.70 9.14 14.39
CA LYS A 149 7.48 10.17 13.69
C LYS A 149 6.99 10.32 12.25
N TRP A 150 6.58 11.54 11.89
CA TRP A 150 6.06 11.81 10.55
C TRP A 150 7.05 11.46 9.43
N GLU A 151 8.33 11.80 9.59
CA GLU A 151 9.37 11.51 8.60
C GLU A 151 9.57 10.01 8.34
N VAL A 152 9.26 9.16 9.32
CA VAL A 152 9.30 7.70 9.18
C VAL A 152 8.07 7.21 8.43
N ILE A 153 6.88 7.72 8.80
CA ILE A 153 5.62 7.41 8.13
C ILE A 153 5.70 7.77 6.65
N GLU A 154 6.11 9.01 6.33
CA GLU A 154 6.19 9.47 4.95
C GLU A 154 7.21 8.68 4.12
N ALA A 155 8.36 8.35 4.71
CA ALA A 155 9.36 7.50 4.06
C ALA A 155 8.80 6.10 3.75
N GLY A 156 8.07 5.51 4.68
CA GLY A 156 7.41 4.22 4.50
C GLY A 156 6.32 4.25 3.43
N LEU A 157 5.50 5.31 3.40
CA LEU A 157 4.45 5.48 2.38
C LEU A 157 5.01 5.48 0.95
N LYS A 158 6.22 6.01 0.76
CA LYS A 158 6.90 6.04 -0.55
C LYS A 158 7.38 4.67 -1.02
N CYS A 159 7.46 3.68 -0.13
CA CYS A 159 7.92 2.33 -0.44
C CYS A 159 6.78 1.36 -0.78
N LEU A 160 5.55 1.65 -0.33
CA LEU A 160 4.45 0.70 -0.42
C LEU A 160 3.63 0.83 -1.70
N GLN A 161 3.09 -0.30 -2.13
CA GLN A 161 2.08 -0.41 -3.18
C GLN A 161 0.73 -0.77 -2.55
N GLY A 162 -0.36 -0.40 -3.26
CA GLY A 162 -1.70 -0.71 -2.80
C GLY A 162 -2.24 0.29 -1.78
N LYS A 163 -3.24 -0.14 -1.01
CA LYS A 163 -3.90 0.68 0.00
C LYS A 163 -3.51 0.21 1.40
N SER A 164 -2.53 0.87 1.95
CA SER A 164 -1.91 0.59 3.26
C SER A 164 -2.66 1.27 4.41
N ILE A 165 -2.18 1.03 5.63
CA ILE A 165 -2.66 1.66 6.85
C ILE A 165 -1.53 2.51 7.44
N VAL A 166 -1.87 3.66 7.99
CA VAL A 166 -0.95 4.49 8.80
C VAL A 166 -1.42 4.48 10.26
N ASN A 167 -0.53 4.12 11.15
CA ASN A 167 -0.66 4.16 12.59
C ASN A 167 0.55 4.91 13.18
N SER A 168 0.48 6.10 13.71
CA SER A 168 -0.67 6.98 13.77
C SER A 168 -0.21 8.45 13.72
N ILE A 169 -1.13 9.35 13.51
CA ILE A 169 -0.90 10.77 13.74
C ILE A 169 -1.66 11.22 14.98
N SER A 170 -1.20 12.27 15.63
CA SER A 170 -1.81 12.78 16.86
C SER A 170 -1.90 14.30 16.88
N LEU A 171 -2.75 14.85 17.74
CA LEU A 171 -2.90 16.29 17.93
C LEU A 171 -1.79 16.93 18.80
N LYS A 172 -0.76 16.17 19.18
CA LYS A 172 0.33 16.69 20.06
C LYS A 172 1.09 17.86 19.46
N GLU A 173 1.24 17.87 18.13
CA GLU A 173 1.93 18.93 17.39
C GLU A 173 1.00 20.07 16.95
N GLY A 174 -0.28 19.99 17.30
CA GLY A 174 -1.32 20.95 16.95
C GLY A 174 -2.22 20.49 15.80
N GLU A 175 -3.38 21.15 15.70
CA GLU A 175 -4.42 20.79 14.73
C GLU A 175 -3.97 21.01 13.28
N GLU A 176 -3.24 22.07 13.01
CA GLU A 176 -2.78 22.41 11.66
C GLU A 176 -1.88 21.31 11.08
N VAL A 177 -0.88 20.88 11.85
CA VAL A 177 0.05 19.80 11.48
C VAL A 177 -0.70 18.47 11.33
N PHE A 178 -1.62 18.17 12.25
CA PHE A 178 -2.46 16.98 12.18
C PHE A 178 -3.27 16.93 10.87
N LEU A 179 -3.91 18.03 10.50
CA LEU A 179 -4.72 18.12 9.28
C LEU A 179 -3.85 18.05 8.01
N GLU A 180 -2.65 18.62 8.04
CA GLU A 180 -1.70 18.51 6.93
C GLU A 180 -1.28 17.06 6.70
N HIS A 181 -0.83 16.37 7.76
CA HIS A 181 -0.45 14.95 7.69
C HIS A 181 -1.63 14.08 7.22
N ALA A 182 -2.84 14.32 7.74
CA ALA A 182 -4.04 13.60 7.32
C ALA A 182 -4.35 13.79 5.82
N ARG A 183 -4.17 15.00 5.28
CA ARG A 183 -4.36 15.27 3.84
C ARG A 183 -3.33 14.50 3.00
N ILE A 184 -2.06 14.49 3.42
CA ILE A 184 -1.00 13.77 2.71
C ILE A 184 -1.28 12.26 2.72
N ILE A 185 -1.63 11.68 3.87
CA ILE A 185 -2.00 10.25 3.99
C ILE A 185 -3.17 9.92 3.08
N LYS A 186 -4.18 10.81 3.01
CA LYS A 186 -5.31 10.64 2.10
C LYS A 186 -4.89 10.69 0.62
N GLN A 187 -3.90 11.50 0.25
CA GLN A 187 -3.36 11.53 -1.12
C GLN A 187 -2.67 10.23 -1.50
N TYR A 188 -2.01 9.56 -0.55
CA TYR A 188 -1.50 8.20 -0.73
C TYR A 188 -2.61 7.14 -0.77
N GLY A 189 -3.86 7.51 -0.48
CA GLY A 189 -5.00 6.60 -0.48
C GLY A 189 -5.10 5.67 0.73
N CYS A 190 -4.30 5.90 1.76
CA CYS A 190 -4.21 5.02 2.92
C CYS A 190 -5.40 5.16 3.88
N LEU A 191 -5.65 4.10 4.64
CA LEU A 191 -6.45 4.16 5.85
C LEU A 191 -5.59 4.80 6.96
N LEU A 192 -6.18 5.76 7.66
CA LEU A 192 -5.53 6.42 8.78
C LEU A 192 -6.14 5.94 10.11
N TYR A 193 -5.29 5.46 11.00
CA TYR A 193 -5.58 5.33 12.41
C TYR A 193 -5.06 6.56 13.16
N THR A 194 -5.86 7.12 14.04
CA THR A 194 -5.48 8.29 14.86
C THR A 194 -5.28 7.86 16.29
N SER A 195 -4.24 8.39 16.94
CA SER A 195 -4.08 8.17 18.38
C SER A 195 -5.27 8.73 19.15
N PRO A 196 -5.72 8.04 20.19
CA PRO A 196 -6.78 8.54 21.06
C PRO A 196 -6.40 9.91 21.65
N SER A 197 -7.42 10.71 21.93
CA SER A 197 -7.23 11.99 22.61
C SER A 197 -6.54 11.78 23.96
N PRO A 198 -5.67 12.71 24.41
CA PRO A 198 -5.08 12.65 25.76
C PRO A 198 -6.10 12.63 26.90
N ARG A 199 -7.38 12.71 26.57
CA ARG A 199 -8.50 12.67 27.54
C ARG A 199 -9.23 11.34 27.58
N ASP A 200 -8.85 10.40 26.69
CA ASP A 200 -9.48 9.07 26.59
C ASP A 200 -8.70 8.05 27.42
#